data_0790a4c8c302b56cc4dbca147e0cb9a9
#
_entry.id   0790a4c8c302b56cc4dbca147e0cb9a9
#
_cell.length_a   1.000
_cell.length_b   1.000
_cell.length_c   1.000
_cell.angle_alpha   90.00
_cell.angle_beta   90.00
_cell.angle_gamma   90.00
#
_symmetry.space_group_name_H-M   'P 1'
#
loop_
_entity.id
_entity.type
_entity.pdbx_description
1 polymer ?
#
loop_
_entity_poly.entity_id
_entity_poly.type
_entity_poly.pdbx_seq_one_letter_code
_entity_poly.pdbx_strand_id
1 'polypeptide(L)'
;MIREFISPGDPRWREVLDRAVHDVYHLPEYIVHAAKHEGGTPLAFYAQAGGEFFLVPVLKRPLPETLGDSRPLCDASSPYGYPGPLTNCDDPERLELFFAACVEAASELQICTLFLRQNPLLSLPELRLGSDVDVTSHGPTVYVDLAQSDQQLATNVRSGHRYEIRRLVKEGFCVVMDEWQAYAEFIKSYAKTMHRVSASERYYFSDDYFWDLKQQLGPWLHFGAVRTSGGQYVAGSLFTESGGIVQYHLSATVDEFHRKSPTKLLLQQAIGWARQRGNRYFHLGGGLGAQEDSLFRFKAGFSKNRSTFSTMRVVVQSAAYGELNRRWAQQNPRTPLQAGFFPAYRQQAHPVSGQAA
;
A
#
# COMPACT_ATOMS: atom_id res chain seq x y z
N MET A 1 30.54 -5.12 0.01
CA MET A 1 29.09 -4.80 -0.06
C MET A 1 28.93 -3.29 0.09
N ILE A 2 28.26 -2.62 -0.88
CA ILE A 2 27.80 -1.24 -0.74
C ILE A 2 26.55 -1.28 0.14
N ARG A 3 26.40 -0.35 1.08
CA ARG A 3 25.20 -0.23 1.93
C ARG A 3 25.02 1.22 2.38
N GLU A 4 23.90 1.80 2.09
CA GLU A 4 23.56 3.18 2.50
C GLU A 4 22.08 3.49 2.32
N PHE A 5 21.61 4.59 2.90
CA PHE A 5 20.31 5.16 2.55
C PHE A 5 20.47 6.18 1.43
N ILE A 6 19.72 6.01 0.37
CA ILE A 6 19.72 6.86 -0.83
C ILE A 6 18.44 7.70 -0.92
N SER A 7 18.53 8.85 -1.56
CA SER A 7 17.38 9.73 -1.81
C SER A 7 16.62 9.30 -3.09
N PRO A 8 15.36 9.75 -3.29
CA PRO A 8 14.59 9.46 -4.50
C PRO A 8 15.24 9.88 -5.81
N GLY A 9 16.17 10.87 -5.78
CA GLY A 9 16.91 11.32 -6.95
C GLY A 9 18.17 10.52 -7.28
N ASP A 10 18.54 9.53 -6.45
CA ASP A 10 19.70 8.68 -6.69
C ASP A 10 19.46 7.74 -7.88
N PRO A 11 20.32 7.71 -8.91
CA PRO A 11 20.10 6.89 -10.10
C PRO A 11 20.04 5.39 -9.82
N ARG A 12 20.74 4.91 -8.79
CA ARG A 12 20.75 3.50 -8.40
C ARG A 12 19.35 2.98 -8.03
N TRP A 13 18.47 3.86 -7.54
CA TRP A 13 17.08 3.47 -7.28
C TRP A 13 16.39 3.03 -8.58
N ARG A 14 16.55 3.80 -9.66
CA ARG A 14 16.00 3.44 -10.98
C ARG A 14 16.64 2.19 -11.56
N GLU A 15 17.96 2.05 -11.43
CA GLU A 15 18.69 0.86 -11.89
C GLU A 15 18.16 -0.43 -11.25
N VAL A 16 17.75 -0.37 -9.98
CA VAL A 16 17.09 -1.50 -9.30
C VAL A 16 15.75 -1.80 -9.91
N LEU A 17 14.91 -0.77 -10.14
CA LEU A 17 13.58 -0.95 -10.72
C LEU A 17 13.64 -1.54 -12.14
N ASP A 18 14.63 -1.15 -12.94
CA ASP A 18 14.83 -1.68 -14.29
C ASP A 18 15.22 -3.18 -14.31
N ARG A 19 15.69 -3.70 -13.18
CA ARG A 19 16.22 -5.06 -13.03
C ARG A 19 15.32 -6.00 -12.23
N ALA A 20 14.22 -5.50 -11.67
CA ALA A 20 13.33 -6.30 -10.82
C ALA A 20 11.85 -6.09 -11.18
N VAL A 21 11.06 -7.16 -11.04
CA VAL A 21 9.60 -7.02 -10.94
C VAL A 21 9.31 -6.17 -9.71
N HIS A 22 8.57 -5.10 -9.88
CA HIS A 22 8.29 -4.15 -8.82
C HIS A 22 6.84 -3.63 -8.91
N ASP A 23 6.43 -2.92 -7.89
CA ASP A 23 5.10 -2.31 -7.79
C ASP A 23 5.24 -0.79 -7.76
N VAL A 24 4.18 -0.06 -8.00
CA VAL A 24 4.12 1.41 -7.89
C VAL A 24 4.69 1.90 -6.56
N TYR A 25 4.47 1.17 -5.49
CA TYR A 25 4.93 1.50 -4.14
C TYR A 25 6.46 1.53 -3.98
N HIS A 26 7.21 1.00 -4.96
CA HIS A 26 8.68 1.07 -5.00
C HIS A 26 9.19 2.27 -5.81
N LEU A 27 8.31 2.99 -6.52
CA LEU A 27 8.72 4.15 -7.32
C LEU A 27 9.15 5.33 -6.43
N PRO A 28 10.26 5.99 -6.74
CA PRO A 28 10.66 7.23 -6.06
C PRO A 28 9.55 8.27 -6.01
N GLU A 29 8.78 8.41 -7.08
CA GLU A 29 7.64 9.33 -7.21
C GLU A 29 6.55 9.03 -6.19
N TYR A 30 6.25 7.74 -5.97
CA TYR A 30 5.26 7.34 -4.98
C TYR A 30 5.74 7.70 -3.57
N ILE A 31 7.02 7.45 -3.26
CA ILE A 31 7.59 7.75 -1.93
C ILE A 31 7.63 9.26 -1.68
N VAL A 32 7.93 10.07 -2.70
CA VAL A 32 7.86 11.55 -2.62
C VAL A 32 6.44 12.03 -2.35
N HIS A 33 5.45 11.51 -3.11
CA HIS A 33 4.04 11.77 -2.85
C HIS A 33 3.64 11.42 -1.41
N ALA A 34 3.99 10.21 -0.97
CA ALA A 34 3.69 9.74 0.38
C ALA A 34 4.34 10.62 1.45
N ALA A 35 5.59 11.03 1.27
CA ALA A 35 6.29 11.92 2.20
C ALA A 35 5.57 13.26 2.39
N LYS A 36 4.99 13.81 1.33
CA LYS A 36 4.22 15.06 1.38
C LYS A 36 2.92 14.93 2.19
N HIS A 37 2.25 13.78 2.11
CA HIS A 37 0.92 13.58 2.71
C HIS A 37 0.93 12.82 4.04
N GLU A 38 1.91 11.95 4.26
CA GLU A 38 2.08 11.19 5.50
C GLU A 38 3.14 11.80 6.43
N GLY A 39 3.98 12.68 5.90
CA GLY A 39 5.11 13.28 6.59
C GLY A 39 6.37 12.40 6.59
N GLY A 40 7.51 13.02 6.89
CA GLY A 40 8.81 12.37 6.93
C GLY A 40 9.69 12.66 5.71
N THR A 41 10.92 12.16 5.76
CA THR A 41 11.90 12.28 4.67
C THR A 41 11.88 11.00 3.83
N PRO A 42 11.65 11.10 2.51
CA PRO A 42 11.65 9.93 1.62
C PRO A 42 13.06 9.42 1.41
N LEU A 43 13.29 8.13 1.69
CA LEU A 43 14.57 7.44 1.54
C LEU A 43 14.35 6.00 1.09
N ALA A 44 15.38 5.36 0.56
CA ALA A 44 15.45 3.91 0.51
C ALA A 44 16.78 3.43 1.08
N PHE A 45 16.77 2.35 1.87
CA PHE A 45 17.96 1.57 2.10
C PHE A 45 18.33 0.87 0.80
N TYR A 46 19.59 0.97 0.42
CA TYR A 46 20.17 0.30 -0.73
C TYR A 46 21.40 -0.49 -0.32
N ALA A 47 21.44 -1.76 -0.73
CA ALA A 47 22.65 -2.56 -0.64
C ALA A 47 22.90 -3.31 -1.94
N GLN A 48 24.17 -3.52 -2.28
CA GLN A 48 24.59 -4.26 -3.45
C GLN A 48 25.86 -5.09 -3.16
N ALA A 49 25.86 -6.34 -3.62
CA ALA A 49 27.01 -7.23 -3.59
C ALA A 49 26.92 -8.25 -4.73
N GLY A 50 28.01 -8.43 -5.52
CA GLY A 50 28.11 -9.46 -6.53
C GLY A 50 27.04 -9.44 -7.63
N GLY A 51 26.50 -8.25 -7.94
CA GLY A 51 25.40 -8.10 -8.94
C GLY A 51 24.00 -8.22 -8.34
N GLU A 52 23.86 -8.67 -7.11
CA GLU A 52 22.59 -8.70 -6.37
C GLU A 52 22.39 -7.41 -5.60
N PHE A 53 21.13 -7.05 -5.39
CA PHE A 53 20.73 -5.84 -4.68
C PHE A 53 19.61 -6.10 -3.68
N PHE A 54 19.47 -5.15 -2.75
CA PHE A 54 18.39 -5.09 -1.78
C PHE A 54 17.99 -3.62 -1.59
N LEU A 55 16.71 -3.29 -1.86
CA LEU A 55 16.17 -1.94 -1.77
C LEU A 55 14.95 -1.94 -0.86
N VAL A 56 14.91 -1.01 0.10
CA VAL A 56 13.78 -0.88 1.04
C VAL A 56 13.33 0.58 1.12
N PRO A 57 12.27 0.97 0.40
CA PRO A 57 11.71 2.32 0.50
C PRO A 57 11.07 2.60 1.86
N VAL A 58 11.38 3.74 2.45
CA VAL A 58 10.85 4.17 3.76
C VAL A 58 10.67 5.68 3.85
N LEU A 59 9.84 6.11 4.78
CA LEU A 59 9.75 7.47 5.27
C LEU A 59 10.46 7.55 6.63
N LYS A 60 11.58 8.29 6.71
CA LYS A 60 12.26 8.59 7.97
C LYS A 60 11.50 9.72 8.68
N ARG A 61 11.06 9.49 9.90
CA ARG A 61 10.16 10.39 10.64
C ARG A 61 10.81 10.85 11.95
N PRO A 62 10.75 12.12 12.29
CA PRO A 62 11.15 12.58 13.61
C PRO A 62 10.29 11.91 14.69
N LEU A 63 10.82 11.78 15.90
CA LEU A 63 10.01 11.37 17.04
C LEU A 63 8.89 12.39 17.31
N PRO A 64 7.77 11.98 17.96
CA PRO A 64 6.79 12.93 18.47
C PRO A 64 7.47 13.95 19.41
N GLU A 65 7.13 15.22 19.28
CA GLU A 65 7.74 16.32 20.08
C GLU A 65 7.64 16.05 21.59
N THR A 66 6.54 15.41 22.02
CA THR A 66 6.31 15.04 23.42
C THR A 66 7.32 14.02 23.95
N LEU A 67 7.96 13.28 23.06
CA LEU A 67 8.96 12.24 23.41
C LEU A 67 10.39 12.69 23.11
N GLY A 68 10.59 14.00 22.84
CA GLY A 68 11.88 14.57 22.46
C GLY A 68 13.04 14.06 23.31
N ASP A 69 14.16 13.76 22.66
CA ASP A 69 15.42 13.32 23.24
C ASP A 69 16.49 14.33 22.89
N SER A 70 17.54 14.42 23.72
CA SER A 70 18.76 15.16 23.38
C SER A 70 19.49 14.58 22.16
N ARG A 71 19.23 13.31 21.84
CA ARG A 71 19.73 12.64 20.65
C ARG A 71 18.78 12.86 19.47
N PRO A 72 19.29 12.93 18.23
CA PRO A 72 18.47 13.12 17.03
C PRO A 72 17.78 11.81 16.60
N LEU A 73 17.12 11.12 17.55
CA LEU A 73 16.44 9.86 17.28
C LEU A 73 15.25 10.06 16.34
N CYS A 74 15.02 9.07 15.48
CA CYS A 74 13.90 9.01 14.57
C CYS A 74 13.39 7.55 14.45
N ASP A 75 12.32 7.35 13.75
CA ASP A 75 11.91 6.03 13.24
C ASP A 75 11.75 6.06 11.73
N ALA A 76 11.63 4.90 11.12
CA ALA A 76 11.31 4.80 9.72
C ALA A 76 10.17 3.79 9.47
N SER A 77 9.32 4.11 8.53
CA SER A 77 8.15 3.31 8.20
C SER A 77 7.95 3.24 6.70
N SER A 78 7.56 2.09 6.20
CA SER A 78 6.94 2.03 4.88
C SER A 78 5.75 2.99 4.82
N PRO A 79 5.59 3.79 3.75
CA PRO A 79 4.35 4.53 3.51
C PRO A 79 3.16 3.59 3.30
N TYR A 80 1.98 4.16 3.08
CA TYR A 80 0.79 3.40 2.71
C TYR A 80 1.04 2.50 1.49
N GLY A 81 0.39 1.34 1.45
CA GLY A 81 0.56 0.35 0.39
C GLY A 81 1.52 -0.77 0.77
N TYR A 82 2.30 -1.24 -0.19
CA TYR A 82 3.13 -2.44 -0.07
C TYR A 82 4.58 -2.22 -0.54
N PRO A 83 5.30 -1.20 -0.08
CA PRO A 83 6.68 -0.92 -0.49
C PRO A 83 7.68 -1.75 0.32
N GLY A 84 7.49 -3.06 0.33
CA GLY A 84 8.39 -3.99 1.00
C GLY A 84 9.78 -4.04 0.39
N PRO A 85 10.67 -4.86 0.94
CA PRO A 85 11.98 -5.08 0.34
C PRO A 85 11.85 -5.57 -1.12
N LEU A 86 12.66 -4.99 -1.99
CA LEU A 86 12.82 -5.38 -3.39
C LEU A 86 14.22 -5.92 -3.61
N THR A 87 14.33 -7.10 -4.23
CA THR A 87 15.62 -7.78 -4.44
C THR A 87 15.56 -8.66 -5.68
N ASN A 88 16.72 -8.95 -6.27
CA ASN A 88 16.93 -10.01 -7.27
C ASN A 88 17.70 -11.20 -6.70
N CYS A 89 17.91 -11.23 -5.39
CA CYS A 89 18.55 -12.34 -4.68
C CYS A 89 17.48 -13.30 -4.15
N ASP A 90 17.68 -14.60 -4.33
CA ASP A 90 16.82 -15.68 -3.83
C ASP A 90 17.53 -16.55 -2.78
N ASP A 91 18.81 -16.26 -2.48
CA ASP A 91 19.59 -16.95 -1.45
C ASP A 91 19.25 -16.37 -0.05
N PRO A 92 18.61 -17.17 0.84
CA PRO A 92 18.23 -16.72 2.17
C PRO A 92 19.41 -16.21 3.02
N GLU A 93 20.57 -16.87 2.99
CA GLU A 93 21.73 -16.46 3.79
C GLU A 93 22.25 -15.08 3.35
N ARG A 94 22.26 -14.83 2.06
CA ARG A 94 22.65 -13.52 1.52
C ARG A 94 21.62 -12.43 1.81
N LEU A 95 20.34 -12.76 1.75
CA LEU A 95 19.27 -11.83 2.15
C LEU A 95 19.33 -11.47 3.63
N GLU A 96 19.68 -12.41 4.50
CA GLU A 96 19.95 -12.16 5.93
C GLU A 96 21.10 -11.17 6.11
N LEU A 97 22.18 -11.29 5.31
CA LEU A 97 23.29 -10.32 5.34
C LEU A 97 22.87 -8.93 4.84
N PHE A 98 22.07 -8.84 3.78
CA PHE A 98 21.52 -7.56 3.33
C PHE A 98 20.60 -6.93 4.38
N PHE A 99 19.78 -7.74 5.04
CA PHE A 99 18.90 -7.27 6.09
C PHE A 99 19.68 -6.80 7.32
N ALA A 100 20.70 -7.52 7.76
CA ALA A 100 21.61 -7.11 8.84
C ALA A 100 22.28 -5.77 8.49
N ALA A 101 22.76 -5.60 7.26
CA ALA A 101 23.32 -4.37 6.77
C ALA A 101 22.31 -3.19 6.78
N CYS A 102 21.01 -3.49 6.53
CA CYS A 102 19.94 -2.50 6.65
C CYS A 102 19.79 -2.01 8.10
N VAL A 103 19.77 -2.94 9.05
CA VAL A 103 19.66 -2.62 10.49
C VAL A 103 20.86 -1.81 10.97
N GLU A 104 22.08 -2.16 10.56
CA GLU A 104 23.30 -1.41 10.90
C GLU A 104 23.26 0.02 10.33
N ALA A 105 22.94 0.19 9.04
CA ALA A 105 22.84 1.52 8.43
C ALA A 105 21.71 2.35 9.06
N ALA A 106 20.58 1.73 9.44
CA ALA A 106 19.51 2.40 10.16
C ALA A 106 19.99 2.91 11.54
N SER A 107 20.77 2.11 12.26
CA SER A 107 21.36 2.52 13.54
C SER A 107 22.31 3.72 13.40
N GLU A 108 23.14 3.74 12.36
CA GLU A 108 24.03 4.87 12.03
C GLU A 108 23.25 6.17 11.78
N LEU A 109 22.05 6.09 11.15
CA LEU A 109 21.14 7.21 10.94
C LEU A 109 20.25 7.54 12.13
N GLN A 110 20.53 6.97 13.31
CA GLN A 110 19.74 7.16 14.54
C GLN A 110 18.27 6.74 14.40
N ILE A 111 17.99 5.77 13.52
CA ILE A 111 16.67 5.17 13.41
C ILE A 111 16.49 4.16 14.55
N CYS A 112 15.49 4.38 15.38
CA CYS A 112 15.17 3.54 16.53
C CYS A 112 14.42 2.26 16.13
N THR A 113 13.48 2.39 15.17
CA THR A 113 12.63 1.29 14.70
C THR A 113 12.37 1.38 13.20
N LEU A 114 12.19 0.21 12.55
CA LEU A 114 11.70 0.10 11.17
C LEU A 114 10.36 -0.64 11.17
N PHE A 115 9.36 -0.09 10.49
CA PHE A 115 8.10 -0.76 10.22
C PHE A 115 7.95 -0.96 8.71
N LEU A 116 8.03 -2.21 8.24
CA LEU A 116 8.04 -2.54 6.82
C LEU A 116 6.77 -3.31 6.43
N ARG A 117 6.09 -2.84 5.39
CA ARG A 117 4.93 -3.51 4.78
C ARG A 117 5.41 -4.33 3.61
N GLN A 118 5.33 -5.66 3.71
CA GLN A 118 5.76 -6.55 2.63
C GLN A 118 4.78 -6.51 1.45
N ASN A 119 5.31 -6.59 0.24
CA ASN A 119 4.45 -6.72 -0.94
C ASN A 119 3.94 -8.17 -1.03
N PRO A 120 2.62 -8.40 -1.06
CA PRO A 120 2.09 -9.76 -1.05
C PRO A 120 2.37 -10.55 -2.34
N LEU A 121 2.76 -9.88 -3.44
CA LEU A 121 3.11 -10.54 -4.71
C LEU A 121 4.63 -10.71 -4.91
N LEU A 122 5.45 -10.04 -4.08
CA LEU A 122 6.91 -10.02 -4.15
C LEU A 122 7.47 -10.47 -2.80
N SER A 123 7.05 -11.65 -2.35
CA SER A 123 7.46 -12.18 -1.04
C SER A 123 8.93 -12.58 -1.05
N LEU A 124 9.62 -12.24 0.04
CA LEU A 124 10.93 -12.79 0.34
C LEU A 124 10.81 -14.28 0.75
N PRO A 125 11.87 -15.08 0.57
CA PRO A 125 11.95 -16.40 1.20
C PRO A 125 11.90 -16.25 2.73
N GLU A 126 11.71 -17.38 3.43
CA GLU A 126 11.79 -17.40 4.89
C GLU A 126 13.22 -17.09 5.35
N LEU A 127 13.36 -16.06 6.19
CA LEU A 127 14.65 -15.58 6.70
C LEU A 127 14.78 -15.89 8.18
N ARG A 128 15.98 -16.25 8.62
CA ARG A 128 16.35 -16.39 10.03
C ARG A 128 16.74 -15.02 10.60
N LEU A 129 15.74 -14.29 11.06
CA LEU A 129 15.92 -12.96 11.61
C LEU A 129 16.11 -13.04 13.14
N GLY A 130 16.88 -12.11 13.70
CA GLY A 130 17.12 -12.05 15.15
C GLY A 130 15.86 -11.75 15.97
N SER A 131 15.96 -11.85 17.30
CA SER A 131 14.86 -11.64 18.24
C SER A 131 14.25 -10.22 18.21
N ASP A 132 14.97 -9.26 17.66
CA ASP A 132 14.52 -7.87 17.52
C ASP A 132 13.65 -7.64 16.26
N VAL A 133 13.32 -8.71 15.52
CA VAL A 133 12.46 -8.70 14.34
C VAL A 133 11.24 -9.57 14.54
N ASP A 134 10.06 -8.96 14.40
CA ASP A 134 8.77 -9.65 14.41
C ASP A 134 8.13 -9.56 13.03
N VAL A 135 7.81 -10.70 12.43
CA VAL A 135 7.06 -10.81 11.17
C VAL A 135 5.64 -11.22 11.47
N THR A 136 4.72 -10.28 11.28
CA THR A 136 3.29 -10.51 11.54
C THR A 136 2.54 -10.70 10.24
N SER A 137 1.86 -11.85 10.10
CA SER A 137 0.89 -12.12 9.03
C SER A 137 -0.47 -11.54 9.39
N HIS A 138 -1.09 -10.75 8.49
CA HIS A 138 -2.34 -10.04 8.77
C HIS A 138 -3.56 -10.72 8.15
N GLY A 139 -3.49 -11.06 6.87
CA GLY A 139 -4.61 -11.70 6.20
C GLY A 139 -4.45 -11.75 4.68
N PRO A 140 -5.41 -12.38 3.99
CA PRO A 140 -5.31 -12.60 2.57
C PRO A 140 -5.59 -11.33 1.76
N THR A 141 -4.88 -11.19 0.64
CA THR A 141 -5.22 -10.29 -0.46
C THR A 141 -5.65 -11.10 -1.68
N VAL A 142 -6.38 -10.47 -2.58
CA VAL A 142 -6.87 -11.07 -3.81
C VAL A 142 -6.06 -10.52 -4.99
N TYR A 143 -5.62 -11.39 -5.87
CA TYR A 143 -5.00 -10.98 -7.13
C TYR A 143 -5.48 -11.83 -8.31
N VAL A 144 -5.38 -11.28 -9.51
CA VAL A 144 -5.61 -12.00 -10.77
C VAL A 144 -4.27 -12.25 -11.43
N ASP A 145 -3.97 -13.50 -11.73
CA ASP A 145 -2.85 -13.87 -12.57
C ASP A 145 -3.25 -13.70 -14.03
N LEU A 146 -2.72 -12.67 -14.68
CA LEU A 146 -3.08 -12.26 -16.04
C LEU A 146 -2.48 -13.17 -17.13
N ALA A 147 -1.54 -14.08 -16.77
CA ALA A 147 -1.04 -15.08 -17.71
C ALA A 147 -2.02 -16.26 -17.91
N GLN A 148 -3.08 -16.35 -17.10
CA GLN A 148 -4.12 -17.35 -17.29
C GLN A 148 -4.86 -17.12 -18.62
N SER A 149 -5.41 -18.19 -19.19
CA SER A 149 -6.22 -18.11 -20.41
C SER A 149 -7.53 -17.33 -20.18
N ASP A 150 -8.13 -16.80 -21.25
CA ASP A 150 -9.41 -16.09 -21.17
C ASP A 150 -10.50 -16.95 -20.53
N GLN A 151 -10.52 -18.25 -20.86
CA GLN A 151 -11.47 -19.19 -20.26
C GLN A 151 -11.27 -19.35 -18.76
N GLN A 152 -10.01 -19.42 -18.28
CA GLN A 152 -9.69 -19.51 -16.85
C GLN A 152 -10.09 -18.21 -16.12
N LEU A 153 -9.75 -17.05 -16.69
CA LEU A 153 -10.13 -15.76 -16.13
C LEU A 153 -11.66 -15.63 -16.03
N ALA A 154 -12.38 -15.95 -17.10
CA ALA A 154 -13.85 -15.91 -17.11
C ALA A 154 -14.47 -16.89 -16.09
N THR A 155 -13.91 -18.08 -15.92
CA THR A 155 -14.39 -19.11 -14.99
C THR A 155 -14.13 -18.70 -13.53
N ASN A 156 -13.05 -18.00 -13.26
CA ASN A 156 -12.70 -17.53 -11.92
C ASN A 156 -13.63 -16.43 -11.40
N VAL A 157 -14.26 -15.66 -12.29
CA VAL A 157 -15.25 -14.66 -11.87
C VAL A 157 -16.53 -15.36 -11.39
N ARG A 158 -16.96 -15.03 -10.16
CA ARG A 158 -18.17 -15.61 -9.54
C ARG A 158 -19.42 -15.35 -10.39
N SER A 159 -20.33 -16.33 -10.43
CA SER A 159 -21.56 -16.28 -11.27
C SER A 159 -22.41 -15.01 -11.03
N GLY A 160 -22.58 -14.60 -9.77
CA GLY A 160 -23.29 -13.37 -9.43
C GLY A 160 -22.63 -12.11 -10.01
N HIS A 161 -21.29 -12.03 -10.01
CA HIS A 161 -20.57 -10.91 -10.64
C HIS A 161 -20.80 -10.91 -12.16
N ARG A 162 -20.67 -12.09 -12.81
CA ARG A 162 -20.92 -12.21 -14.25
C ARG A 162 -22.34 -11.81 -14.64
N TYR A 163 -23.35 -12.16 -13.82
CA TYR A 163 -24.73 -11.78 -14.03
C TYR A 163 -24.91 -10.26 -13.98
N GLU A 164 -24.43 -9.62 -12.91
CA GLU A 164 -24.56 -8.17 -12.72
C GLU A 164 -23.79 -7.37 -13.80
N ILE A 165 -22.59 -7.81 -14.18
CA ILE A 165 -21.79 -7.20 -15.25
C ILE A 165 -22.59 -7.27 -16.58
N ARG A 166 -23.14 -8.45 -16.95
CA ARG A 166 -23.95 -8.58 -18.16
C ARG A 166 -25.18 -7.70 -18.14
N ARG A 167 -25.83 -7.55 -16.98
CA ARG A 167 -26.97 -6.64 -16.81
C ARG A 167 -26.59 -5.20 -17.07
N LEU A 168 -25.47 -4.73 -16.50
CA LEU A 168 -24.96 -3.36 -16.71
C LEU A 168 -24.66 -3.10 -18.19
N VAL A 169 -23.99 -4.03 -18.87
CA VAL A 169 -23.72 -3.93 -20.31
C VAL A 169 -25.03 -3.85 -21.11
N LYS A 170 -26.02 -4.68 -20.77
CA LYS A 170 -27.34 -4.65 -21.41
C LYS A 170 -28.11 -3.33 -21.17
N GLU A 171 -27.92 -2.71 -20.01
CA GLU A 171 -28.45 -1.39 -19.65
C GLU A 171 -27.67 -0.24 -20.32
N GLY A 172 -26.64 -0.53 -21.11
CA GLY A 172 -25.85 0.46 -21.86
C GLY A 172 -24.75 1.15 -21.04
N PHE A 173 -24.38 0.59 -19.88
CA PHE A 173 -23.21 1.08 -19.16
C PHE A 173 -21.93 0.72 -19.89
N CYS A 174 -20.99 1.65 -19.95
CA CYS A 174 -19.67 1.46 -20.55
C CYS A 174 -18.55 1.94 -19.62
N VAL A 175 -17.34 1.47 -19.88
CA VAL A 175 -16.12 1.87 -19.17
C VAL A 175 -15.20 2.59 -20.14
N VAL A 176 -14.64 3.71 -19.70
CA VAL A 176 -13.60 4.44 -20.41
C VAL A 176 -12.38 4.52 -19.50
N MET A 177 -11.24 4.03 -20.00
CA MET A 177 -9.95 4.15 -19.32
C MET A 177 -9.29 5.47 -19.68
N ASP A 178 -8.54 6.02 -18.72
CA ASP A 178 -7.82 7.29 -18.81
C ASP A 178 -8.72 8.50 -19.12
N GLU A 179 -9.96 8.46 -18.65
CA GLU A 179 -10.94 9.52 -18.80
C GLU A 179 -10.78 10.64 -17.75
N TRP A 180 -9.70 11.38 -17.86
CA TRP A 180 -9.33 12.40 -16.89
C TRP A 180 -10.31 13.59 -16.79
N GLN A 181 -11.22 13.77 -17.74
CA GLN A 181 -12.27 14.79 -17.68
C GLN A 181 -13.23 14.57 -16.50
N ALA A 182 -13.49 13.31 -16.13
CA ALA A 182 -14.35 12.96 -15.01
C ALA A 182 -13.60 12.88 -13.66
N TYR A 183 -12.32 13.26 -13.60
CA TYR A 183 -11.51 13.09 -12.39
C TYR A 183 -12.00 13.93 -11.20
N ALA A 184 -12.44 15.17 -11.44
CA ALA A 184 -13.02 16.02 -10.40
C ALA A 184 -14.34 15.44 -9.85
N GLU A 185 -15.15 14.78 -10.69
CA GLU A 185 -16.36 14.07 -10.27
C GLU A 185 -16.02 12.83 -9.42
N PHE A 186 -14.95 12.13 -9.78
CA PHE A 186 -14.44 11.02 -9.00
C PHE A 186 -14.03 11.47 -7.59
N ILE A 187 -13.24 12.54 -7.44
CA ILE A 187 -12.80 13.05 -6.13
C ILE A 187 -14.02 13.36 -5.24
N LYS A 188 -15.04 14.07 -5.77
CA LYS A 188 -16.27 14.35 -5.06
C LYS A 188 -17.04 13.09 -4.65
N SER A 189 -17.13 12.11 -5.54
CA SER A 189 -17.81 10.84 -5.25
C SER A 189 -17.03 9.96 -4.28
N TYR A 190 -15.69 10.10 -4.23
CA TYR A 190 -14.83 9.41 -3.27
C TYR A 190 -15.10 9.89 -1.84
N ALA A 191 -15.13 11.19 -1.60
CA ALA A 191 -15.45 11.75 -0.29
C ALA A 191 -16.82 11.24 0.22
N LYS A 192 -17.87 11.29 -0.63
CA LYS A 192 -19.20 10.74 -0.31
C LYS A 192 -19.15 9.23 -0.02
N THR A 193 -18.38 8.48 -0.80
CA THR A 193 -18.22 7.03 -0.59
C THR A 193 -17.59 6.74 0.77
N MET A 194 -16.54 7.47 1.18
CA MET A 194 -15.89 7.30 2.48
C MET A 194 -16.87 7.60 3.63
N HIS A 195 -17.67 8.64 3.52
CA HIS A 195 -18.73 8.92 4.49
C HIS A 195 -19.76 7.79 4.58
N ARG A 196 -20.26 7.30 3.44
CA ARG A 196 -21.26 6.23 3.40
C ARG A 196 -20.78 4.93 4.04
N VAL A 197 -19.49 4.58 3.89
CA VAL A 197 -18.93 3.35 4.46
C VAL A 197 -18.33 3.56 5.85
N SER A 198 -18.47 4.74 6.43
CA SER A 198 -17.89 5.12 7.73
C SER A 198 -16.40 4.76 7.81
N ALA A 199 -15.65 5.13 6.76
CA ALA A 199 -14.23 4.85 6.66
C ALA A 199 -13.46 5.48 7.82
N SER A 200 -12.33 4.90 8.23
CA SER A 200 -11.45 5.54 9.21
C SER A 200 -10.83 6.83 8.63
N GLU A 201 -10.50 7.78 9.50
CA GLU A 201 -9.98 9.12 9.13
C GLU A 201 -8.84 9.08 8.10
N ARG A 202 -7.97 8.08 8.18
CA ARG A 202 -6.84 7.91 7.26
C ARG A 202 -7.21 7.71 5.77
N TYR A 203 -8.49 7.48 5.47
CA TYR A 203 -9.00 7.33 4.10
C TYR A 203 -9.69 8.59 3.57
N TYR A 204 -9.78 9.66 4.38
CA TYR A 204 -10.34 10.94 3.94
C TYR A 204 -9.22 11.80 3.36
N PHE A 205 -8.86 11.50 2.11
CA PHE A 205 -7.85 12.27 1.38
C PHE A 205 -8.42 13.62 0.92
N SER A 206 -7.57 14.66 0.97
CA SER A 206 -7.90 15.98 0.43
C SER A 206 -7.87 15.98 -1.11
N ASP A 207 -8.48 17.01 -1.71
CA ASP A 207 -8.38 17.22 -3.17
C ASP A 207 -6.91 17.33 -3.62
N ASP A 208 -6.07 18.00 -2.82
CA ASP A 208 -4.63 18.16 -3.09
C ASP A 208 -3.91 16.79 -3.16
N TYR A 209 -4.31 15.83 -2.32
CA TYR A 209 -3.76 14.47 -2.40
C TYR A 209 -3.98 13.85 -3.78
N PHE A 210 -5.19 13.95 -4.32
CA PHE A 210 -5.51 13.35 -5.61
C PHE A 210 -4.79 14.03 -6.78
N TRP A 211 -4.72 15.37 -6.77
CA TRP A 211 -4.03 16.11 -7.82
C TRP A 211 -2.51 15.91 -7.76
N ASP A 212 -1.94 15.87 -6.56
CA ASP A 212 -0.52 15.56 -6.36
C ASP A 212 -0.21 14.11 -6.78
N LEU A 213 -1.04 13.13 -6.40
CA LEU A 213 -0.89 11.74 -6.84
C LEU A 213 -0.85 11.63 -8.38
N LYS A 214 -1.76 12.33 -9.06
CA LYS A 214 -1.79 12.38 -10.53
C LYS A 214 -0.54 13.01 -11.11
N GLN A 215 -0.07 14.10 -10.52
CA GLN A 215 1.12 14.82 -10.99
C GLN A 215 2.39 13.98 -10.77
N GLN A 216 2.55 13.40 -9.58
CA GLN A 216 3.75 12.63 -9.23
C GLN A 216 3.84 11.32 -9.99
N LEU A 217 2.74 10.57 -10.07
CA LEU A 217 2.75 9.28 -10.73
C LEU A 217 2.66 9.37 -12.26
N GLY A 218 2.07 10.42 -12.82
CA GLY A 218 2.01 10.64 -14.27
C GLY A 218 1.58 9.38 -15.06
N PRO A 219 2.50 8.76 -15.84
CA PRO A 219 2.17 7.61 -16.69
C PRO A 219 1.90 6.31 -15.93
N TRP A 220 2.22 6.23 -14.64
CA TRP A 220 1.95 5.05 -13.80
C TRP A 220 0.58 5.10 -13.12
N LEU A 221 -0.18 6.22 -13.22
CA LEU A 221 -1.52 6.33 -12.71
C LEU A 221 -2.54 6.33 -13.83
N HIS A 222 -3.56 5.51 -13.70
CA HIS A 222 -4.66 5.37 -14.65
C HIS A 222 -6.00 5.58 -13.95
N PHE A 223 -6.93 6.22 -14.64
CA PHE A 223 -8.27 6.47 -14.14
C PHE A 223 -9.31 5.83 -15.05
N GLY A 224 -10.05 4.85 -14.52
CA GLY A 224 -11.19 4.27 -15.20
C GLY A 224 -12.51 4.85 -14.72
N ALA A 225 -13.38 5.26 -15.64
CA ALA A 225 -14.71 5.76 -15.35
C ALA A 225 -15.80 4.86 -15.96
N VAL A 226 -16.91 4.72 -15.23
CA VAL A 226 -18.13 4.09 -15.73
C VAL A 226 -19.13 5.17 -16.09
N ARG A 227 -19.75 5.06 -17.28
CA ARG A 227 -20.81 5.95 -17.76
C ARG A 227 -22.09 5.17 -18.08
N THR A 228 -23.23 5.83 -17.92
CA THR A 228 -24.51 5.33 -18.47
C THR A 228 -24.57 5.50 -19.98
N SER A 229 -25.57 4.91 -20.64
CA SER A 229 -25.86 5.13 -22.07
C SER A 229 -26.07 6.61 -22.44
N GLY A 230 -26.50 7.43 -21.49
CA GLY A 230 -26.64 8.89 -21.65
C GLY A 230 -25.36 9.68 -21.38
N GLY A 231 -24.23 9.02 -21.13
CA GLY A 231 -22.93 9.66 -20.89
C GLY A 231 -22.70 10.14 -19.44
N GLN A 232 -23.65 9.92 -18.52
CA GLN A 232 -23.51 10.34 -17.12
C GLN A 232 -22.44 9.50 -16.40
N TYR A 233 -21.50 10.15 -15.69
CA TYR A 233 -20.54 9.49 -14.79
C TYR A 233 -21.26 8.84 -13.60
N VAL A 234 -20.89 7.61 -13.24
CA VAL A 234 -21.54 6.85 -12.16
C VAL A 234 -20.57 6.17 -11.20
N ALA A 235 -19.37 5.87 -11.63
CA ALA A 235 -18.33 5.29 -10.78
C ALA A 235 -16.95 5.51 -11.39
N GLY A 236 -15.93 5.49 -10.57
CA GLY A 236 -14.54 5.53 -11.02
C GLY A 236 -13.59 4.81 -10.10
N SER A 237 -12.43 4.48 -10.64
CA SER A 237 -11.34 3.88 -9.87
C SER A 237 -9.99 4.36 -10.37
N LEU A 238 -9.07 4.54 -9.44
CA LEU A 238 -7.67 4.73 -9.74
C LEU A 238 -6.97 3.37 -9.77
N PHE A 239 -6.17 3.19 -10.79
CA PHE A 239 -5.28 2.05 -10.95
C PHE A 239 -3.86 2.57 -11.07
N THR A 240 -2.91 1.86 -10.49
CA THR A 240 -1.50 2.14 -10.75
C THR A 240 -0.89 0.97 -11.50
N GLU A 241 0.04 1.26 -12.43
CA GLU A 241 0.69 0.26 -13.27
C GLU A 241 2.20 0.46 -13.21
N SER A 242 2.94 -0.53 -12.71
CA SER A 242 4.40 -0.51 -12.68
C SER A 242 4.97 -1.92 -12.58
N GLY A 243 6.12 -2.16 -13.21
CA GLY A 243 6.88 -3.41 -13.08
C GLY A 243 6.09 -4.70 -13.34
N GLY A 244 5.04 -4.64 -14.17
CA GLY A 244 4.18 -5.78 -14.48
C GLY A 244 3.04 -6.03 -13.49
N ILE A 245 2.81 -5.12 -12.55
CA ILE A 245 1.74 -5.17 -11.55
C ILE A 245 0.79 -3.98 -11.73
N VAL A 246 -0.51 -4.26 -11.82
CA VAL A 246 -1.57 -3.25 -11.73
C VAL A 246 -2.23 -3.35 -10.37
N GLN A 247 -2.31 -2.23 -9.64
CA GLN A 247 -3.00 -2.13 -8.35
C GLN A 247 -4.39 -1.49 -8.53
N TYR A 248 -5.41 -2.09 -7.96
CA TYR A 248 -6.69 -1.43 -7.69
C TYR A 248 -6.54 -0.55 -6.46
N HIS A 249 -6.30 0.74 -6.68
CA HIS A 249 -5.85 1.65 -5.62
C HIS A 249 -7.02 2.28 -4.86
N LEU A 250 -7.81 3.14 -5.49
CA LEU A 250 -8.95 3.83 -4.88
C LEU A 250 -10.18 3.71 -5.77
N SER A 251 -11.37 3.73 -5.18
CA SER A 251 -12.62 3.58 -5.92
C SER A 251 -13.77 4.34 -5.29
N ALA A 252 -14.67 4.83 -6.13
CA ALA A 252 -15.87 5.53 -5.73
C ALA A 252 -17.06 5.18 -6.62
N THR A 253 -18.25 5.27 -6.05
CA THR A 253 -19.52 5.09 -6.78
C THR A 253 -20.49 6.17 -6.33
N VAL A 254 -21.11 6.85 -7.29
CA VAL A 254 -22.19 7.80 -7.06
C VAL A 254 -23.35 7.11 -6.34
N ASP A 255 -23.89 7.74 -5.30
CA ASP A 255 -24.84 7.10 -4.37
C ASP A 255 -26.08 6.50 -5.05
N GLU A 256 -26.62 7.18 -6.04
CA GLU A 256 -27.78 6.74 -6.81
C GLU A 256 -27.55 5.40 -7.54
N PHE A 257 -26.29 5.11 -7.90
CA PHE A 257 -25.90 3.90 -8.62
C PHE A 257 -25.30 2.81 -7.73
N HIS A 258 -25.13 3.07 -6.44
CA HIS A 258 -24.48 2.12 -5.51
C HIS A 258 -25.10 0.70 -5.60
N ARG A 259 -26.45 0.60 -5.61
CA ARG A 259 -27.15 -0.70 -5.69
C ARG A 259 -26.93 -1.45 -7.00
N LYS A 260 -26.53 -0.77 -8.07
CA LYS A 260 -26.21 -1.39 -9.37
C LYS A 260 -24.82 -1.98 -9.42
N SER A 261 -23.94 -1.61 -8.46
CA SER A 261 -22.55 -2.08 -8.36
C SER A 261 -21.72 -1.88 -9.66
N PRO A 262 -21.68 -0.66 -10.23
CA PRO A 262 -21.03 -0.42 -11.53
C PRO A 262 -19.51 -0.69 -11.50
N THR A 263 -18.90 -0.65 -10.33
CA THR A 263 -17.48 -1.00 -10.12
C THR A 263 -17.17 -2.45 -10.53
N LYS A 264 -18.15 -3.35 -10.55
CA LYS A 264 -17.94 -4.71 -11.07
C LYS A 264 -17.61 -4.70 -12.56
N LEU A 265 -18.34 -3.90 -13.34
CA LEU A 265 -18.07 -3.73 -14.76
C LEU A 265 -16.70 -3.08 -14.97
N LEU A 266 -16.38 -2.05 -14.19
CA LEU A 266 -15.10 -1.36 -14.24
C LEU A 266 -13.93 -2.32 -14.00
N LEU A 267 -13.98 -3.11 -12.93
CA LEU A 267 -12.89 -4.06 -12.60
C LEU A 267 -12.76 -5.16 -13.68
N GLN A 268 -13.86 -5.67 -14.22
CA GLN A 268 -13.78 -6.65 -15.30
C GLN A 268 -13.08 -6.08 -16.55
N GLN A 269 -13.37 -4.83 -16.92
CA GLN A 269 -12.75 -4.17 -18.06
C GLN A 269 -11.29 -3.80 -17.75
N ALA A 270 -10.99 -3.32 -16.54
CA ALA A 270 -9.65 -2.99 -16.11
C ALA A 270 -8.71 -4.22 -16.08
N ILE A 271 -9.21 -5.39 -15.69
CA ILE A 271 -8.47 -6.66 -15.76
C ILE A 271 -8.10 -7.00 -17.21
N GLY A 272 -9.05 -6.86 -18.14
CA GLY A 272 -8.79 -7.05 -19.58
C GLY A 272 -7.80 -6.05 -20.14
N TRP A 273 -7.95 -4.77 -19.78
CA TRP A 273 -7.05 -3.68 -20.14
C TRP A 273 -5.61 -3.93 -19.63
N ALA A 274 -5.45 -4.31 -18.36
CA ALA A 274 -4.15 -4.60 -17.76
C ALA A 274 -3.45 -5.77 -18.47
N ARG A 275 -4.20 -6.80 -18.85
CA ARG A 275 -3.67 -7.95 -19.60
C ARG A 275 -3.21 -7.57 -21.01
N GLN A 276 -3.99 -6.76 -21.72
CA GLN A 276 -3.63 -6.28 -23.08
C GLN A 276 -2.36 -5.45 -23.08
N ARG A 277 -2.03 -4.80 -21.96
CA ARG A 277 -0.80 -4.04 -21.75
C ARG A 277 0.41 -4.90 -21.34
N GLY A 278 0.23 -6.22 -21.22
CA GLY A 278 1.31 -7.17 -20.91
C GLY A 278 1.63 -7.31 -19.43
N ASN A 279 0.78 -6.81 -18.53
CA ASN A 279 0.99 -6.98 -17.09
C ASN A 279 0.84 -8.44 -16.66
N ARG A 280 1.56 -8.84 -15.62
CA ARG A 280 1.56 -10.18 -15.05
C ARG A 280 0.47 -10.35 -13.99
N TYR A 281 0.27 -9.34 -13.15
CA TYR A 281 -0.66 -9.39 -12.03
C TYR A 281 -1.59 -8.18 -11.99
N PHE A 282 -2.85 -8.45 -11.59
CA PHE A 282 -3.79 -7.40 -11.21
C PHE A 282 -4.16 -7.61 -9.74
N HIS A 283 -3.66 -6.75 -8.85
CA HIS A 283 -3.83 -6.87 -7.41
C HIS A 283 -5.05 -6.08 -6.94
N LEU A 284 -6.00 -6.77 -6.35
CA LEU A 284 -7.25 -6.19 -5.82
C LEU A 284 -7.11 -5.75 -4.36
N GLY A 285 -6.08 -6.24 -3.66
CA GLY A 285 -5.88 -6.00 -2.24
C GLY A 285 -6.79 -6.84 -1.33
N GLY A 286 -6.74 -6.56 -0.03
CA GLY A 286 -7.52 -7.23 1.02
C GLY A 286 -8.83 -6.54 1.37
N GLY A 287 -9.45 -6.97 2.47
CA GLY A 287 -10.55 -6.29 3.15
C GLY A 287 -10.06 -5.21 4.13
N LEU A 288 -10.97 -4.58 4.85
CA LEU A 288 -10.63 -3.57 5.85
C LEU A 288 -9.89 -4.23 7.03
N GLY A 289 -8.76 -3.65 7.41
CA GLY A 289 -7.92 -4.21 8.48
C GLY A 289 -7.47 -5.65 8.20
N ALA A 290 -7.31 -6.03 6.93
CA ALA A 290 -6.95 -7.37 6.48
C ALA A 290 -7.97 -8.48 6.83
N GLN A 291 -9.23 -8.10 7.12
CA GLN A 291 -10.31 -9.05 7.44
C GLN A 291 -11.01 -9.57 6.18
N GLU A 292 -11.57 -10.77 6.24
CA GLU A 292 -12.41 -11.34 5.18
C GLU A 292 -13.85 -10.80 5.23
N ASP A 293 -13.97 -9.48 5.21
CA ASP A 293 -15.21 -8.71 5.27
C ASP A 293 -15.99 -8.68 3.94
N SER A 294 -16.97 -7.78 3.84
CA SER A 294 -17.77 -7.60 2.61
C SER A 294 -16.93 -7.10 1.43
N LEU A 295 -15.94 -6.24 1.69
CA LEU A 295 -15.01 -5.74 0.67
C LEU A 295 -14.10 -6.85 0.15
N PHE A 296 -13.56 -7.68 1.05
CA PHE A 296 -12.79 -8.86 0.65
C PHE A 296 -13.63 -9.80 -0.21
N ARG A 297 -14.86 -10.12 0.23
CA ARG A 297 -15.77 -11.00 -0.52
C ARG A 297 -16.15 -10.44 -1.89
N PHE A 298 -16.26 -9.12 -2.03
CA PHE A 298 -16.42 -8.45 -3.31
C PHE A 298 -15.22 -8.70 -4.23
N LYS A 299 -13.99 -8.45 -3.75
CA LYS A 299 -12.75 -8.66 -4.49
C LYS A 299 -12.53 -10.13 -4.85
N ALA A 300 -12.79 -11.03 -3.91
CA ALA A 300 -12.73 -12.48 -4.09
C ALA A 300 -13.70 -13.02 -5.15
N GLY A 301 -14.68 -12.22 -5.54
CA GLY A 301 -15.58 -12.55 -6.65
C GLY A 301 -14.94 -12.46 -8.03
N PHE A 302 -13.74 -11.90 -8.18
CA PHE A 302 -13.01 -11.79 -9.46
C PHE A 302 -11.93 -12.84 -9.65
N SER A 303 -11.38 -13.39 -8.57
CA SER A 303 -10.30 -14.37 -8.64
C SER A 303 -10.32 -15.30 -7.44
N LYS A 304 -9.77 -16.51 -7.64
CA LYS A 304 -9.53 -17.49 -6.56
C LYS A 304 -8.13 -17.37 -5.97
N ASN A 305 -7.24 -16.63 -6.62
CA ASN A 305 -5.85 -16.49 -6.16
C ASN A 305 -5.78 -15.60 -4.93
N ARG A 306 -4.97 -16.04 -3.97
CA ARG A 306 -4.73 -15.35 -2.72
C ARG A 306 -3.25 -15.21 -2.48
N SER A 307 -2.88 -14.11 -1.84
CA SER A 307 -1.55 -13.90 -1.28
C SER A 307 -1.68 -13.27 0.10
N THR A 308 -0.72 -13.48 0.96
CA THR A 308 -0.78 -13.01 2.34
C THR A 308 -0.09 -11.66 2.48
N PHE A 309 -0.77 -10.69 3.08
CA PHE A 309 -0.14 -9.45 3.52
C PHE A 309 0.51 -9.65 4.88
N SER A 310 1.77 -9.22 4.99
CA SER A 310 2.53 -9.25 6.25
C SER A 310 3.33 -7.97 6.45
N THR A 311 3.71 -7.74 7.70
CA THR A 311 4.58 -6.62 8.10
C THR A 311 5.76 -7.14 8.89
N MET A 312 6.88 -6.43 8.79
CA MET A 312 8.06 -6.65 9.63
C MET A 312 8.19 -5.47 10.59
N ARG A 313 8.38 -5.77 11.87
CA ARG A 313 8.64 -4.83 12.94
C ARG A 313 10.05 -5.05 13.43
N VAL A 314 10.91 -4.06 13.26
CA VAL A 314 12.33 -4.17 13.60
C VAL A 314 12.67 -3.16 14.67
N VAL A 315 13.15 -3.64 15.81
CA VAL A 315 13.72 -2.80 16.86
C VAL A 315 15.22 -2.66 16.59
N VAL A 316 15.61 -1.51 16.03
CA VAL A 316 17.01 -1.25 15.64
C VAL A 316 17.86 -0.90 16.87
N GLN A 317 17.30 -0.11 17.81
CA GLN A 317 17.98 0.35 19.03
C GLN A 317 17.14 -0.01 20.25
N SER A 318 17.31 -1.23 20.78
CA SER A 318 16.46 -1.80 21.84
C SER A 318 16.43 -0.96 23.13
N ALA A 319 17.58 -0.39 23.54
CA ALA A 319 17.66 0.48 24.72
C ALA A 319 16.85 1.78 24.52
N ALA A 320 16.99 2.42 23.35
CA ALA A 320 16.25 3.62 23.00
C ALA A 320 14.73 3.34 22.89
N TYR A 321 14.36 2.24 22.26
CA TYR A 321 12.96 1.82 22.15
C TYR A 321 12.31 1.61 23.53
N GLY A 322 13.00 0.92 24.43
CA GLY A 322 12.55 0.72 25.79
C GLY A 322 12.39 2.04 26.57
N GLU A 323 13.31 2.99 26.40
CA GLU A 323 13.21 4.31 27.01
C GLU A 323 12.03 5.12 26.48
N LEU A 324 11.84 5.17 25.16
CA LEU A 324 10.72 5.88 24.53
C LEU A 324 9.38 5.32 24.99
N ASN A 325 9.25 4.01 25.10
CA ASN A 325 8.03 3.36 25.61
C ASN A 325 7.75 3.70 27.07
N ARG A 326 8.81 3.76 27.92
CA ARG A 326 8.66 4.18 29.32
C ARG A 326 8.23 5.64 29.42
N ARG A 327 8.83 6.56 28.66
CA ARG A 327 8.42 7.97 28.62
C ARG A 327 6.99 8.13 28.16
N TRP A 328 6.59 7.43 27.10
CA TRP A 328 5.22 7.45 26.61
C TRP A 328 4.23 6.98 27.71
N ALA A 329 4.53 5.88 28.40
CA ALA A 329 3.69 5.34 29.47
C ALA A 329 3.60 6.30 30.67
N GLN A 330 4.69 6.99 31.03
CA GLN A 330 4.69 8.00 32.09
C GLN A 330 3.82 9.21 31.75
N GLN A 331 3.79 9.64 30.49
CA GLN A 331 2.95 10.72 29.99
C GLN A 331 1.48 10.31 29.85
N ASN A 332 1.21 9.02 29.70
CA ASN A 332 -0.12 8.45 29.46
C ASN A 332 -0.49 7.35 30.50
N PRO A 333 -0.48 7.66 31.82
CA PRO A 333 -0.59 6.64 32.87
C PRO A 333 -1.93 5.88 32.88
N ARG A 334 -2.96 6.40 32.20
CA ARG A 334 -4.29 5.79 32.11
C ARG A 334 -4.49 4.98 30.81
N THR A 335 -3.53 5.02 29.89
CA THR A 335 -3.62 4.33 28.60
C THR A 335 -2.50 3.29 28.52
N PRO A 336 -2.78 1.99 28.62
CA PRO A 336 -1.75 0.97 28.48
C PRO A 336 -1.22 0.94 27.04
N LEU A 337 0.04 0.54 26.89
CA LEU A 337 0.59 0.22 25.57
C LEU A 337 -0.19 -0.96 24.97
N GLN A 338 -0.69 -0.79 23.74
CA GLN A 338 -1.45 -1.83 23.06
C GLN A 338 -0.50 -2.89 22.50
N ALA A 339 -0.74 -4.13 22.88
CA ALA A 339 -0.07 -5.27 22.23
C ALA A 339 -0.37 -5.26 20.73
N GLY A 340 0.67 -5.29 19.93
CA GLY A 340 0.52 -5.31 18.46
C GLY A 340 0.55 -3.94 17.76
N PHE A 341 0.49 -2.81 18.46
CA PHE A 341 0.76 -1.49 17.86
C PHE A 341 2.27 -1.23 17.81
N PHE A 342 2.80 -0.84 16.64
CA PHE A 342 4.25 -0.63 16.48
C PHE A 342 4.55 0.61 15.62
N PRO A 343 5.56 1.42 16.02
CA PRO A 343 6.22 1.37 17.31
C PRO A 343 5.28 1.85 18.43
N ALA A 344 5.36 1.21 19.60
CA ALA A 344 4.40 1.38 20.68
C ALA A 344 4.30 2.84 21.18
N TYR A 345 5.40 3.58 21.18
CA TYR A 345 5.44 4.99 21.58
C TYR A 345 4.75 5.97 20.61
N ARG A 346 4.26 5.51 19.46
CA ARG A 346 3.44 6.31 18.54
C ARG A 346 1.94 6.06 18.68
N GLN A 347 1.56 5.22 19.60
CA GLN A 347 0.16 5.00 19.93
C GLN A 347 -0.51 6.31 20.36
N GLN A 348 -1.72 6.58 19.85
CA GLN A 348 -2.52 7.70 20.35
C GLN A 348 -3.05 7.40 21.75
N ALA A 349 -2.95 8.36 22.65
CA ALA A 349 -3.65 8.29 23.92
C ALA A 349 -5.15 8.34 23.65
N HIS A 350 -5.93 7.39 24.21
CA HIS A 350 -7.38 7.53 24.16
C HIS A 350 -7.78 8.77 24.95
N PRO A 351 -8.58 9.69 24.37
CA PRO A 351 -9.16 10.75 25.14
C PRO A 351 -9.98 10.10 26.28
N VAL A 352 -9.69 10.49 27.50
CA VAL A 352 -10.51 10.09 28.65
C VAL A 352 -11.92 10.57 28.30
N SER A 353 -12.87 9.65 28.09
CA SER A 353 -14.28 9.99 28.01
C SER A 353 -14.60 10.78 29.29
N GLY A 354 -14.63 12.10 29.17
CA GLY A 354 -14.93 13.01 30.26
C GLY A 354 -16.29 12.64 30.81
N GLN A 355 -16.37 12.49 32.10
CA GLN A 355 -17.60 12.53 32.83
C GLN A 355 -18.42 13.71 32.33
N ALA A 356 -19.52 13.40 31.61
CA ALA A 356 -20.61 14.34 31.49
C ALA A 356 -21.10 14.60 32.93
N ALA A 357 -20.86 15.81 33.41
CA ALA A 357 -21.50 16.33 34.60
C ALA A 357 -22.91 16.83 34.25
#